data_5fc06520d4fefa01a3f83194478f0204
#
_entry.id   5fc06520d4fefa01a3f83194478f0204
#
_cell.length_a   1.000
_cell.length_b   1.000
_cell.length_c   1.000
_cell.angle_alpha   90.00
_cell.angle_beta   90.00
_cell.angle_gamma   90.00
#
_symmetry.space_group_name_H-M   'P 1'
#
loop_
_entity.id
_entity.type
_entity.pdbx_description
1 polymer ?
#
loop_
_entity_poly.entity_id
_entity_poly.type
_entity_poly.pdbx_seq_one_letter_code
_entity_poly.pdbx_strand_id
1 'polypeptide(L)'
;MYGIIATWRMALEGITKADEVLKNHGDAGDAIVEAVKAVEDFPYYKSVGYGGLPNEEMIVELDAAYMNGNTLSVGCVGAIKDFANPVEIARKLSHEKVNNFLVGAGAEKYASKNGFERKNMLTERAEIHYHNRLKEMTQEIKPYSGHDTVGMVCLDEHDKMTSATSTSGLFMKRSGRVGDSPVSGSGFYVDSEVGGASATGLGEDVMKGCVSYEIVRMMKEGMHPQEACEKAVNTFSKEL
;
A
#
# COMPACT_ATOMS: atom_id res chain seq x y z
N MET A 1 0.10 15.18 -20.50
CA MET A 1 0.72 13.81 -20.50
C MET A 1 0.22 13.11 -19.26
N TYR A 2 -0.01 11.81 -19.27
CA TYR A 2 -0.37 11.05 -18.07
C TYR A 2 0.46 9.77 -17.99
N GLY A 3 0.48 9.13 -16.81
CA GLY A 3 1.20 7.88 -16.60
C GLY A 3 0.95 7.27 -15.23
N ILE A 4 1.19 5.98 -15.10
CA ILE A 4 1.15 5.25 -13.84
C ILE A 4 2.31 4.25 -13.78
N ILE A 5 2.94 4.17 -12.63
CA ILE A 5 3.95 3.17 -12.31
C ILE A 5 3.54 2.41 -11.06
N ALA A 6 3.81 1.12 -11.02
CA ALA A 6 3.46 0.26 -9.89
C ALA A 6 4.52 -0.78 -9.61
N THR A 7 4.55 -1.26 -8.36
CA THR A 7 5.35 -2.42 -7.95
C THR A 7 4.70 -3.71 -8.47
N TRP A 8 5.53 -4.70 -8.83
CA TRP A 8 5.17 -6.08 -9.14
C TRP A 8 4.19 -6.29 -10.32
N ARG A 9 4.31 -7.45 -10.95
CA ARG A 9 3.43 -7.85 -12.06
C ARG A 9 1.95 -7.95 -11.66
N MET A 10 1.64 -8.17 -10.39
CA MET A 10 0.24 -8.23 -9.92
C MET A 10 -0.54 -6.93 -10.14
N ALA A 11 0.14 -5.82 -10.37
CA ALA A 11 -0.49 -4.54 -10.63
C ALA A 11 -0.94 -4.35 -12.10
N LEU A 12 -0.61 -5.26 -13.01
CA LEU A 12 -0.80 -5.06 -14.44
C LEU A 12 -2.27 -4.84 -14.83
N GLU A 13 -3.17 -5.64 -14.29
CA GLU A 13 -4.61 -5.49 -14.53
C GLU A 13 -5.13 -4.17 -13.94
N GLY A 14 -4.58 -3.78 -12.80
CA GLY A 14 -4.89 -2.48 -12.18
C GLY A 14 -4.39 -1.31 -13.02
N ILE A 15 -3.17 -1.38 -13.53
CA ILE A 15 -2.62 -0.36 -14.45
C ILE A 15 -3.50 -0.21 -15.70
N THR A 16 -4.02 -1.33 -16.24
CA THR A 16 -4.92 -1.28 -17.41
C THR A 16 -6.20 -0.52 -17.09
N LYS A 17 -6.80 -0.74 -15.91
CA LYS A 17 -7.98 0.03 -15.47
C LYS A 17 -7.67 1.50 -15.27
N ALA A 18 -6.53 1.81 -14.66
CA ALA A 18 -6.10 3.20 -14.49
C ALA A 18 -5.90 3.91 -15.86
N ASP A 19 -5.30 3.23 -16.83
CA ASP A 19 -5.11 3.75 -18.18
C ASP A 19 -6.45 4.07 -18.86
N GLU A 20 -7.49 3.24 -18.65
CA GLU A 20 -8.85 3.53 -19.14
C GLU A 20 -9.44 4.80 -18.48
N VAL A 21 -9.23 4.98 -17.16
CA VAL A 21 -9.69 6.20 -16.46
C VAL A 21 -8.96 7.43 -17.01
N LEU A 22 -7.63 7.37 -17.13
CA LEU A 22 -6.81 8.50 -17.60
C LEU A 22 -7.06 8.84 -19.08
N LYS A 23 -7.26 7.85 -19.94
CA LYS A 23 -7.67 8.05 -21.35
C LYS A 23 -9.01 8.77 -21.50
N ASN A 24 -9.90 8.57 -20.54
CA ASN A 24 -11.21 9.22 -20.49
C ASN A 24 -11.18 10.54 -19.68
N HIS A 25 -10.02 11.17 -19.55
CA HIS A 25 -9.82 12.43 -18.83
C HIS A 25 -10.17 12.38 -17.34
N GLY A 26 -10.09 11.20 -16.70
CA GLY A 26 -10.22 11.04 -15.26
C GLY A 26 -8.99 11.54 -14.52
N ASP A 27 -9.14 11.84 -13.22
CA ASP A 27 -8.03 12.32 -12.38
C ASP A 27 -7.15 11.17 -11.87
N ALA A 28 -5.92 11.52 -11.48
CA ALA A 28 -4.94 10.57 -10.94
C ALA A 28 -5.43 9.85 -9.69
N GLY A 29 -6.30 10.49 -8.87
CA GLY A 29 -6.85 9.91 -7.66
C GLY A 29 -7.87 8.81 -7.94
N ASP A 30 -8.74 9.00 -8.93
CA ASP A 30 -9.69 7.97 -9.37
C ASP A 30 -8.94 6.82 -10.03
N ALA A 31 -8.01 7.13 -10.92
CA ALA A 31 -7.21 6.14 -11.63
C ALA A 31 -6.44 5.21 -10.69
N ILE A 32 -5.73 5.77 -9.70
CA ILE A 32 -4.91 4.98 -8.79
C ILE A 32 -5.75 4.11 -7.84
N VAL A 33 -6.90 4.61 -7.41
CA VAL A 33 -7.80 3.84 -6.54
C VAL A 33 -8.39 2.66 -7.29
N GLU A 34 -8.88 2.84 -8.51
CA GLU A 34 -9.36 1.74 -9.34
C GLU A 34 -8.26 0.71 -9.63
N ALA A 35 -7.01 1.17 -9.82
CA ALA A 35 -5.88 0.27 -10.01
C ALA A 35 -5.58 -0.58 -8.76
N VAL A 36 -5.52 0.04 -7.58
CA VAL A 36 -5.22 -0.68 -6.33
C VAL A 36 -6.36 -1.61 -5.95
N LYS A 37 -7.63 -1.18 -6.11
CA LYS A 37 -8.82 -2.03 -5.90
C LYS A 37 -8.78 -3.30 -6.73
N ALA A 38 -8.36 -3.21 -7.99
CA ALA A 38 -8.24 -4.38 -8.86
C ALA A 38 -7.28 -5.44 -8.28
N VAL A 39 -6.23 -4.99 -7.59
CA VAL A 39 -5.30 -5.88 -6.89
C VAL A 39 -5.90 -6.40 -5.59
N GLU A 40 -6.55 -5.53 -4.80
CA GLU A 40 -7.19 -5.89 -3.53
C GLU A 40 -8.32 -6.93 -3.69
N ASP A 41 -9.04 -6.87 -4.80
CA ASP A 41 -10.18 -7.76 -5.07
C ASP A 41 -9.77 -9.13 -5.62
N PHE A 42 -8.52 -9.27 -6.09
CA PHE A 42 -8.08 -10.50 -6.73
C PHE A 42 -7.64 -11.56 -5.70
N PRO A 43 -8.40 -12.66 -5.52
CA PRO A 43 -8.23 -13.58 -4.38
C PRO A 43 -6.97 -14.44 -4.41
N TYR A 44 -6.20 -14.38 -5.48
CA TYR A 44 -5.00 -15.20 -5.65
C TYR A 44 -3.70 -14.48 -5.31
N TYR A 45 -3.72 -13.18 -5.07
CA TYR A 45 -2.56 -12.47 -4.51
C TYR A 45 -2.46 -12.75 -3.00
N LYS A 46 -1.23 -13.05 -2.54
CA LYS A 46 -1.02 -13.56 -1.17
C LYS A 46 -0.75 -12.46 -0.16
N SER A 47 -0.51 -11.26 -0.62
CA SER A 47 0.01 -10.16 0.21
C SER A 47 -0.80 -8.88 0.14
N VAL A 48 -1.95 -8.91 -0.55
CA VAL A 48 -2.83 -7.74 -0.73
C VAL A 48 -4.29 -8.16 -0.68
N GLY A 49 -5.12 -7.43 0.06
CA GLY A 49 -6.56 -7.47 -0.04
C GLY A 49 -7.23 -8.82 0.26
N TYR A 50 -8.24 -9.15 -0.53
CA TYR A 50 -9.02 -10.38 -0.38
C TYR A 50 -8.19 -11.64 -0.68
N GLY A 51 -8.06 -12.53 0.30
CA GLY A 51 -7.22 -13.73 0.21
C GLY A 51 -5.74 -13.47 0.53
N GLY A 52 -5.41 -12.30 1.04
CA GLY A 52 -4.11 -12.02 1.64
C GLY A 52 -3.79 -12.99 2.78
N LEU A 53 -2.51 -13.35 2.94
CA LEU A 53 -2.10 -14.29 3.98
C LEU A 53 -2.30 -13.69 5.38
N PRO A 54 -2.83 -14.48 6.31
CA PRO A 54 -3.23 -14.00 7.63
C PRO A 54 -2.05 -13.80 8.59
N ASN A 55 -2.34 -13.15 9.71
CA ASN A 55 -1.46 -13.03 10.87
C ASN A 55 -1.33 -14.35 11.66
N GLU A 56 -0.63 -14.34 12.81
CA GLU A 56 -0.42 -15.52 13.67
C GLU A 56 -1.70 -16.10 14.27
N GLU A 57 -2.80 -15.33 14.30
CA GLU A 57 -4.12 -15.74 14.78
C GLU A 57 -5.07 -16.17 13.65
N MET A 58 -4.56 -16.37 12.42
CA MET A 58 -5.35 -16.69 11.22
C MET A 58 -6.36 -15.59 10.84
N ILE A 59 -6.06 -14.33 11.13
CA ILE A 59 -6.86 -13.17 10.78
C ILE A 59 -6.16 -12.37 9.68
N VAL A 60 -6.89 -11.99 8.63
CA VAL A 60 -6.37 -11.09 7.61
C VAL A 60 -6.50 -9.65 8.10
N GLU A 61 -5.36 -9.01 8.34
CA GLU A 61 -5.25 -7.60 8.67
C GLU A 61 -4.63 -6.86 7.50
N LEU A 62 -5.27 -5.77 7.09
CA LEU A 62 -4.89 -5.00 5.91
C LEU A 62 -4.40 -3.62 6.29
N ASP A 63 -3.43 -3.14 5.53
CA ASP A 63 -2.90 -1.79 5.62
C ASP A 63 -3.03 -1.13 4.24
N ALA A 64 -3.43 0.14 4.19
CA ALA A 64 -3.49 0.90 2.95
C ALA A 64 -3.27 2.39 3.20
N ALA A 65 -2.79 3.08 2.17
CA ALA A 65 -2.65 4.52 2.18
C ALA A 65 -3.00 5.15 0.84
N TYR A 66 -3.36 6.42 0.90
CA TYR A 66 -3.57 7.30 -0.25
C TYR A 66 -3.00 8.67 0.07
N MET A 67 -2.30 9.27 -0.88
CA MET A 67 -1.78 10.64 -0.78
C MET A 67 -2.01 11.41 -2.07
N ASN A 68 -2.55 12.63 -1.95
CA ASN A 68 -2.71 13.56 -3.04
C ASN A 68 -1.52 14.53 -3.04
N GLY A 69 -0.69 14.48 -4.07
CA GLY A 69 0.52 15.31 -4.16
C GLY A 69 0.28 16.80 -4.42
N ASN A 70 -0.94 17.17 -4.84
CA ASN A 70 -1.28 18.57 -5.08
C ASN A 70 -1.63 19.32 -3.78
N THR A 71 -2.26 18.63 -2.84
CA THR A 71 -2.70 19.20 -1.56
C THR A 71 -1.89 18.71 -0.37
N LEU A 72 -1.02 17.72 -0.59
CA LEU A 72 -0.32 16.94 0.42
C LEU A 72 -1.25 16.26 1.43
N SER A 73 -2.53 16.14 1.10
CA SER A 73 -3.49 15.43 1.95
C SER A 73 -3.21 13.93 1.91
N VAL A 74 -3.25 13.31 3.08
CA VAL A 74 -2.93 11.90 3.26
C VAL A 74 -3.99 11.21 4.10
N GLY A 75 -4.32 9.98 3.75
CA GLY A 75 -5.18 9.11 4.54
C GLY A 75 -4.59 7.71 4.63
N CYS A 76 -4.63 7.12 5.82
CA CYS A 76 -4.03 5.82 6.06
C CYS A 76 -4.92 4.95 6.96
N VAL A 77 -4.91 3.66 6.70
CA VAL A 77 -5.46 2.64 7.58
C VAL A 77 -4.42 1.57 7.85
N GLY A 78 -4.36 1.09 9.09
CA GLY A 78 -3.47 -0.01 9.48
C GLY A 78 -4.21 -1.08 10.28
N ALA A 79 -3.83 -2.33 10.08
CA ALA A 79 -4.40 -3.49 10.77
C ALA A 79 -5.95 -3.52 10.76
N ILE A 80 -6.57 -3.05 9.67
CA ILE A 80 -8.03 -3.10 9.52
C ILE A 80 -8.47 -4.51 9.14
N LYS A 81 -9.58 -4.98 9.72
CA LYS A 81 -10.15 -6.31 9.51
C LYS A 81 -11.51 -6.22 8.85
N ASP A 82 -11.82 -7.22 8.02
CA ASP A 82 -13.15 -7.42 7.45
C ASP A 82 -13.68 -6.26 6.57
N PHE A 83 -12.81 -5.63 5.78
CA PHE A 83 -13.21 -4.65 4.77
C PHE A 83 -12.44 -4.88 3.47
N ALA A 84 -13.16 -4.89 2.33
CA ALA A 84 -12.63 -5.33 1.04
C ALA A 84 -11.55 -4.40 0.46
N ASN A 85 -11.82 -3.11 0.43
CA ASN A 85 -11.00 -2.12 -0.27
C ASN A 85 -10.45 -1.07 0.69
N PRO A 86 -9.45 -1.39 1.51
CA PRO A 86 -8.86 -0.44 2.46
C PRO A 86 -8.30 0.82 1.79
N VAL A 87 -7.90 0.77 0.51
CA VAL A 87 -7.46 1.96 -0.23
C VAL A 87 -8.58 3.01 -0.36
N GLU A 88 -9.85 2.61 -0.54
CA GLU A 88 -10.98 3.54 -0.59
C GLU A 88 -11.21 4.19 0.77
N ILE A 89 -11.03 3.44 1.86
CA ILE A 89 -11.14 3.96 3.23
C ILE A 89 -10.00 4.97 3.46
N ALA A 90 -8.78 4.66 3.05
CA ALA A 90 -7.64 5.57 3.12
C ALA A 90 -7.88 6.84 2.29
N ARG A 91 -8.40 6.72 1.06
CA ARG A 91 -8.77 7.89 0.26
C ARG A 91 -9.84 8.75 0.95
N LYS A 92 -10.85 8.14 1.56
CA LYS A 92 -11.87 8.86 2.32
C LYS A 92 -11.26 9.62 3.50
N LEU A 93 -10.36 8.97 4.25
CA LEU A 93 -9.62 9.60 5.36
C LEU A 93 -8.75 10.77 4.91
N SER A 94 -8.21 10.76 3.68
CA SER A 94 -7.40 11.87 3.18
C SER A 94 -8.15 13.20 3.05
N HIS A 95 -9.47 13.19 3.07
CA HIS A 95 -10.30 14.40 3.11
C HIS A 95 -10.52 14.95 4.53
N GLU A 96 -10.14 14.20 5.56
CA GLU A 96 -10.22 14.65 6.96
C GLU A 96 -9.03 15.57 7.28
N LYS A 97 -9.29 16.69 7.94
CA LYS A 97 -8.23 17.62 8.34
C LYS A 97 -7.37 17.08 9.48
N VAL A 98 -7.94 16.23 10.31
CA VAL A 98 -7.32 15.57 11.47
C VAL A 98 -7.84 14.14 11.57
N ASN A 99 -7.15 13.28 12.32
CA ASN A 99 -7.52 11.86 12.46
C ASN A 99 -7.55 11.09 11.13
N ASN A 100 -6.64 11.43 10.24
CA ASN A 100 -6.54 10.85 8.90
C ASN A 100 -5.69 9.57 8.83
N PHE A 101 -5.18 9.10 9.97
CA PHE A 101 -4.53 7.81 10.11
C PHE A 101 -5.17 7.02 11.25
N LEU A 102 -5.93 5.98 10.90
CA LEU A 102 -6.65 5.14 11.87
C LEU A 102 -6.17 3.69 11.79
N VAL A 103 -6.18 3.01 12.93
CA VAL A 103 -5.72 1.60 13.01
C VAL A 103 -6.74 0.71 13.73
N GLY A 104 -6.75 -0.59 13.37
CA GLY A 104 -7.53 -1.63 14.01
C GLY A 104 -9.01 -1.24 14.19
N ALA A 105 -9.54 -1.44 15.40
CA ALA A 105 -10.94 -1.16 15.72
C ALA A 105 -11.38 0.29 15.45
N GLY A 106 -10.46 1.26 15.51
CA GLY A 106 -10.74 2.66 15.15
C GLY A 106 -11.01 2.81 13.66
N ALA A 107 -10.20 2.19 12.83
CA ALA A 107 -10.37 2.15 11.38
C ALA A 107 -11.67 1.42 10.99
N GLU A 108 -11.97 0.27 11.61
CA GLU A 108 -13.19 -0.50 11.37
C GLU A 108 -14.46 0.31 11.73
N LYS A 109 -14.44 1.03 12.87
CA LYS A 109 -15.54 1.89 13.28
C LYS A 109 -15.78 3.03 12.29
N TYR A 110 -14.69 3.64 11.81
CA TYR A 110 -14.76 4.71 10.79
C TYR A 110 -15.33 4.16 9.49
N ALA A 111 -14.83 3.03 9.01
CA ALA A 111 -15.29 2.39 7.79
C ALA A 111 -16.80 2.07 7.86
N SER A 112 -17.25 1.40 8.92
CA SER A 112 -18.67 1.09 9.12
C SER A 112 -19.55 2.35 9.16
N LYS A 113 -19.13 3.40 9.86
CA LYS A 113 -19.85 4.67 9.95
C LYS A 113 -19.98 5.39 8.60
N ASN A 114 -19.01 5.17 7.71
CA ASN A 114 -18.98 5.77 6.37
C ASN A 114 -19.57 4.88 5.27
N GLY A 115 -20.27 3.80 5.62
CA GLY A 115 -21.01 2.98 4.69
C GLY A 115 -20.20 1.92 3.95
N PHE A 116 -18.95 1.66 4.37
CA PHE A 116 -18.18 0.55 3.85
C PHE A 116 -18.72 -0.78 4.41
N GLU A 117 -18.90 -1.74 3.52
CA GLU A 117 -19.46 -3.05 3.91
C GLU A 117 -18.39 -3.97 4.49
N ARG A 118 -18.78 -4.73 5.53
CA ARG A 118 -17.93 -5.77 6.08
C ARG A 118 -17.89 -6.99 5.16
N LYS A 119 -16.68 -7.53 4.99
CA LYS A 119 -16.44 -8.74 4.21
C LYS A 119 -15.33 -9.55 4.88
N ASN A 120 -15.56 -10.85 5.11
CA ASN A 120 -14.47 -11.73 5.53
C ASN A 120 -13.38 -11.77 4.45
N MET A 121 -12.18 -11.38 4.82
CA MET A 121 -11.04 -11.29 3.91
C MET A 121 -10.24 -12.59 3.81
N LEU A 122 -10.45 -13.54 4.73
CA LEU A 122 -9.83 -14.86 4.70
C LEU A 122 -10.51 -15.74 3.65
N THR A 123 -9.72 -16.32 2.76
CA THR A 123 -10.18 -17.33 1.80
C THR A 123 -9.73 -18.73 2.24
N GLU A 124 -10.46 -19.76 1.80
CA GLU A 124 -10.09 -21.17 2.03
C GLU A 124 -8.63 -21.46 1.61
N ARG A 125 -8.17 -20.86 0.52
CA ARG A 125 -6.78 -20.98 0.07
C ARG A 125 -5.80 -20.39 1.07
N ALA A 126 -6.07 -19.21 1.63
CA ALA A 126 -5.22 -18.58 2.63
C ALA A 126 -5.18 -19.40 3.93
N GLU A 127 -6.31 -19.97 4.33
CA GLU A 127 -6.43 -20.90 5.46
C GLU A 127 -5.60 -22.18 5.24
N ILE A 128 -5.66 -22.79 4.06
CA ILE A 128 -4.84 -23.95 3.70
C ILE A 128 -3.35 -23.61 3.78
N HIS A 129 -2.93 -22.45 3.28
CA HIS A 129 -1.53 -21.99 3.40
C HIS A 129 -1.11 -21.81 4.85
N TYR A 130 -1.98 -21.24 5.69
CA TYR A 130 -1.72 -21.07 7.12
C TYR A 130 -1.49 -22.43 7.81
N HIS A 131 -2.40 -23.39 7.63
CA HIS A 131 -2.26 -24.71 8.25
C HIS A 131 -1.07 -25.51 7.73
N ASN A 132 -0.72 -25.38 6.46
CA ASN A 132 0.48 -26.01 5.91
C ASN A 132 1.74 -25.42 6.54
N ARG A 133 1.79 -24.10 6.70
CA ARG A 133 2.92 -23.44 7.34
C ARG A 133 3.09 -23.86 8.81
N LEU A 134 2.00 -23.99 9.57
CA LEU A 134 2.05 -24.49 10.93
C LEU A 134 2.65 -25.91 11.02
N LYS A 135 2.35 -26.79 10.05
CA LYS A 135 2.92 -28.16 10.01
C LYS A 135 4.42 -28.16 9.69
N GLU A 136 4.87 -27.23 8.85
CA GLU A 136 6.29 -27.10 8.50
C GLU A 136 7.12 -26.50 9.64
N MET A 137 6.50 -25.73 10.52
CA MET A 137 7.15 -25.00 11.60
C MET A 137 7.29 -25.85 12.86
N THR A 138 8.28 -26.72 12.86
CA THR A 138 8.59 -27.54 14.06
C THR A 138 9.46 -26.82 15.09
N GLN A 139 10.02 -25.62 14.81
CA GLN A 139 11.01 -25.03 15.72
C GLN A 139 11.02 -23.50 15.89
N GLU A 140 10.59 -22.66 14.98
CA GLU A 140 10.53 -21.21 15.20
C GLU A 140 9.68 -20.52 14.13
N ILE A 141 8.78 -19.61 14.56
CA ILE A 141 8.01 -18.80 13.61
C ILE A 141 8.95 -17.72 13.06
N LYS A 142 9.50 -17.95 11.87
CA LYS A 142 10.14 -16.89 11.10
C LYS A 142 9.10 -16.25 10.18
N PRO A 143 8.91 -14.93 10.22
CA PRO A 143 8.07 -14.26 9.25
C PRO A 143 8.48 -14.64 7.83
N TYR A 144 7.50 -14.77 6.94
CA TYR A 144 7.76 -15.03 5.54
C TYR A 144 8.60 -13.91 4.94
N SER A 145 9.67 -14.27 4.21
CA SER A 145 10.60 -13.33 3.59
C SER A 145 10.11 -12.76 2.23
N GLY A 146 8.90 -13.09 1.80
CA GLY A 146 8.29 -12.55 0.57
C GLY A 146 7.48 -11.29 0.89
N HIS A 147 7.82 -10.19 0.24
CA HIS A 147 7.21 -8.87 0.46
C HIS A 147 6.60 -8.38 -0.86
N ASP A 148 5.29 -8.46 -0.97
CA ASP A 148 4.57 -8.10 -2.20
C ASP A 148 3.48 -7.07 -1.91
N THR A 149 3.85 -5.89 -1.42
CA THR A 149 2.96 -4.74 -1.31
C THR A 149 2.69 -4.16 -2.69
N VAL A 150 1.43 -3.89 -3.03
CA VAL A 150 1.16 -3.02 -4.17
C VAL A 150 1.36 -1.57 -3.76
N GLY A 151 2.24 -0.89 -4.48
CA GLY A 151 2.48 0.54 -4.35
C GLY A 151 2.49 1.18 -5.73
N MET A 152 1.86 2.33 -5.86
CA MET A 152 1.68 3.01 -7.15
C MET A 152 1.90 4.50 -7.02
N VAL A 153 2.36 5.11 -8.12
CA VAL A 153 2.35 6.56 -8.36
C VAL A 153 1.67 6.82 -9.68
N CYS A 154 0.71 7.73 -9.70
CA CYS A 154 -0.07 8.10 -10.87
C CYS A 154 0.03 9.59 -11.14
N LEU A 155 0.13 9.98 -12.42
CA LEU A 155 0.12 11.33 -12.94
C LEU A 155 -1.03 11.47 -13.95
N ASP A 156 -1.86 12.49 -13.82
CA ASP A 156 -2.90 12.82 -14.80
C ASP A 156 -2.44 13.90 -15.80
N GLU A 157 -3.30 14.22 -16.78
CA GLU A 157 -3.03 15.21 -17.83
C GLU A 157 -2.95 16.66 -17.33
N HIS A 158 -3.35 16.91 -16.08
CA HIS A 158 -3.31 18.23 -15.42
C HIS A 158 -2.10 18.36 -14.49
N ASP A 159 -1.08 17.49 -14.66
CA ASP A 159 0.13 17.44 -13.84
C ASP A 159 -0.15 17.22 -12.33
N LYS A 160 -1.30 16.56 -12.02
CA LYS A 160 -1.61 16.14 -10.66
C LYS A 160 -1.09 14.73 -10.42
N MET A 161 -0.44 14.55 -9.29
CA MET A 161 0.09 13.25 -8.90
C MET A 161 -0.58 12.71 -7.64
N THR A 162 -0.71 11.41 -7.59
CA THR A 162 -1.18 10.67 -6.41
C THR A 162 -0.30 9.45 -6.17
N SER A 163 -0.24 9.02 -4.91
CA SER A 163 0.38 7.74 -4.54
C SER A 163 -0.57 6.95 -3.65
N ALA A 164 -0.56 5.63 -3.83
CA ALA A 164 -1.34 4.72 -3.01
C ALA A 164 -0.61 3.39 -2.80
N THR A 165 -0.86 2.79 -1.64
CA THR A 165 -0.31 1.49 -1.25
C THR A 165 -1.40 0.60 -0.66
N SER A 166 -1.25 -0.73 -0.81
CA SER A 166 -2.08 -1.71 -0.11
C SER A 166 -1.31 -3.01 0.14
N THR A 167 -1.52 -3.62 1.30
CA THR A 167 -0.87 -4.86 1.72
C THR A 167 -1.66 -5.60 2.80
N SER A 168 -1.44 -6.91 2.93
CA SER A 168 -1.78 -7.68 4.13
C SER A 168 -0.57 -7.85 5.08
N GLY A 169 0.57 -7.26 4.74
CA GLY A 169 1.80 -7.36 5.51
C GLY A 169 2.48 -8.73 5.40
N LEU A 170 3.22 -9.11 6.43
CA LEU A 170 3.95 -10.37 6.48
C LEU A 170 3.02 -11.54 6.83
N PHE A 171 3.24 -12.68 6.19
CA PHE A 171 2.55 -13.92 6.57
C PHE A 171 2.90 -14.33 8.01
N MET A 172 1.89 -14.64 8.81
CA MET A 172 2.03 -14.97 10.23
C MET A 172 2.69 -13.85 11.06
N LYS A 173 2.50 -12.59 10.63
CA LYS A 173 2.87 -11.42 11.44
C LYS A 173 2.16 -11.46 12.79
N ARG A 174 2.72 -10.79 13.78
CA ARG A 174 1.99 -10.55 15.04
C ARG A 174 0.70 -9.78 14.79
N SER A 175 -0.34 -10.09 15.53
CA SER A 175 -1.61 -9.36 15.48
C SER A 175 -1.36 -7.88 15.74
N GLY A 176 -1.90 -7.02 14.86
CA GLY A 176 -1.71 -5.57 14.93
C GLY A 176 -0.38 -5.05 14.36
N ARG A 177 0.51 -5.91 13.82
CA ARG A 177 1.74 -5.42 13.16
C ARG A 177 1.40 -4.66 11.89
N VAL A 178 1.87 -3.45 11.81
CA VAL A 178 1.83 -2.57 10.65
C VAL A 178 3.26 -2.33 10.15
N GLY A 179 3.48 -2.43 8.85
CA GLY A 179 4.77 -2.15 8.20
C GLY A 179 4.85 -0.74 7.63
N ASP A 180 5.72 -0.58 6.64
CA ASP A 180 5.97 0.68 5.94
C ASP A 180 4.78 1.18 5.12
N SER A 181 3.98 0.26 4.57
CA SER A 181 2.98 0.56 3.53
C SER A 181 2.02 1.70 3.87
N PRO A 182 1.44 1.83 5.09
CA PRO A 182 0.56 2.95 5.40
C PRO A 182 1.29 4.15 6.04
N VAL A 183 2.63 4.13 6.10
CA VAL A 183 3.43 5.18 6.74
C VAL A 183 3.94 6.15 5.69
N SER A 184 3.41 7.38 5.69
CA SER A 184 3.84 8.45 4.80
C SER A 184 5.34 8.74 4.96
N GLY A 185 6.03 8.86 3.84
CA GLY A 185 7.48 9.01 3.78
C GLY A 185 8.24 7.69 3.72
N SER A 186 7.65 6.59 4.20
CA SER A 186 8.26 5.26 4.16
C SER A 186 7.77 4.45 2.96
N GLY A 187 6.57 3.92 3.01
CA GLY A 187 6.02 3.10 1.92
C GLY A 187 5.58 3.91 0.71
N PHE A 188 5.31 5.19 0.89
CA PHE A 188 4.88 6.10 -0.18
C PHE A 188 5.16 7.56 0.17
N TYR A 189 5.36 8.37 -0.86
CA TYR A 189 5.34 9.84 -0.76
C TYR A 189 5.10 10.45 -2.15
N VAL A 190 4.39 11.57 -2.23
CA VAL A 190 4.15 12.27 -3.50
C VAL A 190 3.97 13.77 -3.28
N ASP A 191 4.59 14.56 -4.14
CA ASP A 191 4.47 16.01 -4.24
C ASP A 191 4.35 16.35 -5.74
N SER A 192 3.20 16.88 -6.17
CA SER A 192 2.94 17.14 -7.59
C SER A 192 3.92 18.15 -8.22
N GLU A 193 4.59 18.96 -7.42
CA GLU A 193 5.61 19.89 -7.91
C GLU A 193 6.97 19.22 -8.12
N VAL A 194 7.16 17.99 -7.63
CA VAL A 194 8.46 17.29 -7.62
C VAL A 194 8.37 15.93 -8.28
N GLY A 195 7.52 15.07 -7.75
CA GLY A 195 7.38 13.68 -8.16
C GLY A 195 6.84 12.79 -7.04
N GLY A 196 6.85 11.48 -7.29
CA GLY A 196 6.36 10.52 -6.31
C GLY A 196 7.22 9.27 -6.26
N ALA A 197 7.17 8.59 -5.12
CA ALA A 197 7.83 7.31 -4.91
C ALA A 197 6.97 6.38 -4.06
N SER A 198 7.09 5.08 -4.32
CA SER A 198 6.61 4.03 -3.44
C SER A 198 7.71 3.01 -3.23
N ALA A 199 7.89 2.59 -1.98
CA ALA A 199 8.87 1.61 -1.57
C ALA A 199 8.17 0.41 -0.93
N THR A 200 8.79 -0.76 -1.04
CA THR A 200 8.37 -1.98 -0.36
C THR A 200 9.59 -2.86 -0.09
N GLY A 201 9.49 -3.70 0.93
CA GLY A 201 10.56 -4.57 1.37
C GLY A 201 10.30 -5.09 2.77
N LEU A 202 11.32 -5.24 3.59
CA LEU A 202 11.11 -5.44 5.03
C LEU A 202 10.65 -4.11 5.63
N GLY A 203 9.38 -4.05 6.03
CA GLY A 203 8.72 -2.81 6.40
C GLY A 203 9.43 -2.04 7.51
N GLU A 204 9.93 -2.76 8.51
CA GLU A 204 10.69 -2.21 9.63
C GLU A 204 11.98 -1.50 9.17
N ASP A 205 12.59 -1.99 8.12
CA ASP A 205 13.79 -1.40 7.55
C ASP A 205 13.46 -0.21 6.65
N VAL A 206 12.45 -0.33 5.77
CA VAL A 206 11.98 0.78 4.93
C VAL A 206 11.58 1.99 5.78
N MET A 207 10.95 1.77 6.95
CA MET A 207 10.59 2.84 7.88
C MET A 207 11.80 3.58 8.45
N LYS A 208 12.90 2.88 8.78
CA LYS A 208 14.11 3.53 9.32
C LYS A 208 14.70 4.57 8.38
N GLY A 209 14.63 4.28 7.07
CA GLY A 209 15.18 5.16 6.04
C GLY A 209 14.22 6.23 5.52
N CYS A 210 12.93 6.21 5.87
CA CYS A 210 11.91 7.06 5.25
C CYS A 210 12.05 7.09 3.71
N VAL A 211 12.23 5.90 3.11
CA VAL A 211 12.81 5.70 1.78
C VAL A 211 12.07 6.47 0.68
N SER A 212 10.73 6.47 0.70
CA SER A 212 9.95 7.19 -0.33
C SER A 212 10.11 8.71 -0.24
N TYR A 213 10.14 9.25 0.98
CA TYR A 213 10.39 10.68 1.17
C TYR A 213 11.80 11.08 0.75
N GLU A 214 12.81 10.27 1.10
CA GLU A 214 14.21 10.53 0.72
C GLU A 214 14.39 10.55 -0.79
N ILE A 215 13.73 9.65 -1.53
CA ILE A 215 13.72 9.66 -3.00
C ILE A 215 13.16 10.97 -3.53
N VAL A 216 11.96 11.39 -3.08
CA VAL A 216 11.32 12.63 -3.54
C VAL A 216 12.13 13.85 -3.12
N ARG A 217 12.76 13.86 -1.93
CA ARG A 217 13.66 14.91 -1.49
C ARG A 217 14.88 15.08 -2.43
N MET A 218 15.50 13.96 -2.84
CA MET A 218 16.61 14.00 -3.81
C MET A 218 16.14 14.50 -5.18
N MET A 219 14.95 14.11 -5.62
CA MET A 219 14.34 14.65 -6.85
C MET A 219 14.10 16.16 -6.76
N LYS A 220 13.67 16.67 -5.61
CA LYS A 220 13.50 18.12 -5.35
C LYS A 220 14.82 18.88 -5.43
N GLU A 221 15.94 18.23 -5.13
CA GLU A 221 17.30 18.78 -5.28
C GLU A 221 17.84 18.66 -6.72
N GLY A 222 17.03 18.19 -7.67
CA GLY A 222 17.35 18.09 -9.09
C GLY A 222 17.91 16.74 -9.54
N MET A 223 17.92 15.72 -8.68
CA MET A 223 18.36 14.38 -9.07
C MET A 223 17.33 13.71 -9.98
N HIS A 224 17.80 13.01 -11.02
CA HIS A 224 16.92 12.21 -11.87
C HIS A 224 16.24 11.09 -11.07
N PRO A 225 14.93 10.77 -11.30
CA PRO A 225 14.20 9.79 -10.52
C PRO A 225 14.89 8.43 -10.39
N GLN A 226 15.45 7.91 -11.48
CA GLN A 226 16.20 6.66 -11.47
C GLN A 226 17.42 6.71 -10.54
N GLU A 227 18.20 7.77 -10.62
CA GLU A 227 19.39 7.96 -9.77
C GLU A 227 19.01 8.13 -8.29
N ALA A 228 17.90 8.83 -8.01
CA ALA A 228 17.37 9.00 -6.66
C ALA A 228 16.96 7.64 -6.06
N CYS A 229 16.26 6.81 -6.81
CA CYS A 229 15.88 5.47 -6.38
C CYS A 229 17.11 4.58 -6.14
N GLU A 230 18.05 4.54 -7.07
CA GLU A 230 19.28 3.73 -6.95
C GLU A 230 20.12 4.18 -5.74
N LYS A 231 20.26 5.48 -5.55
CA LYS A 231 21.00 6.04 -4.42
C LYS A 231 20.33 5.71 -3.08
N ALA A 232 19.01 5.89 -2.98
CA ALA A 232 18.26 5.57 -1.77
C ALA A 232 18.44 4.10 -1.39
N VAL A 233 18.19 3.18 -2.33
CA VAL A 233 18.33 1.74 -2.10
C VAL A 233 19.74 1.34 -1.73
N ASN A 234 20.77 1.86 -2.45
CA ASN A 234 22.16 1.51 -2.19
C ASN A 234 22.68 2.08 -0.85
N THR A 235 22.25 3.26 -0.46
CA THR A 235 22.63 3.84 0.84
C THR A 235 21.99 3.03 1.95
N PHE A 236 20.72 2.77 1.84
CA PHE A 236 19.93 2.09 2.83
C PHE A 236 20.38 0.61 3.04
N SER A 237 20.70 -0.12 1.94
CA SER A 237 21.19 -1.51 2.03
C SER A 237 22.57 -1.66 2.70
N LYS A 238 23.34 -0.56 2.83
CA LYS A 238 24.66 -0.59 3.47
C LYS A 238 24.60 -0.23 4.96
N GLU A 239 23.51 0.38 5.40
CA GLU A 239 23.31 0.81 6.78
C GLU A 239 22.56 -0.23 7.63
N LEU A 240 22.05 -1.29 7.00
CA LEU A 240 21.38 -2.44 7.61
C LEU A 240 22.33 -3.63 7.74
#